data_dea4075eee01cfe933ef9616026bce7b
#
_entry.id   dea4075eee01cfe933ef9616026bce7b
#
_cell.length_a   1.000
_cell.length_b   1.000
_cell.length_c   1.000
_cell.angle_alpha   90.00
_cell.angle_beta   90.00
_cell.angle_gamma   90.00
#
_symmetry.space_group_name_H-M   'P 1'
#
loop_
_entity.id
_entity.type
_entity.pdbx_description
1 polymer ?
#
loop_
_entity_poly.entity_id
_entity_poly.type
_entity_poly.pdbx_seq_one_letter_code
_entity_poly.pdbx_strand_id
1 'polypeptide(L)'
;RDGARIVMVLGGSGEHGVSTHPRLAIRRFVVRQVGLDGLADLGLFPHPLVERLRALVRCGFTLLVSGPPGAGKTTLLTELLGEVSPLERIITVEKNLLELRLEDDPRHPDAPALFTRHANAEGEGEITTRQLVELTRRLNPDRVVVGELVEDEALDMLDVASMCKRGSLATIHAHTADIVLQRLAYYVSKSNTSLPEFAVWSLIAQTVDFVVHIDLVRNAVEDEGAVRRVTSIIEVGGLGESGGVSSTEVWGLDQRNELVQVAPLSQRHLQRLHLSGYRSDLFSVEGHPR
;
A
#
# COMPACT_ATOMS: atom_id res chain seq x y z
N ARG A 1 16.46 5.58 19.42
CA ARG A 1 16.92 5.51 18.01
C ARG A 1 15.75 5.99 17.16
N ASP A 2 15.93 7.07 16.39
CA ASP A 2 14.85 7.75 15.65
C ASP A 2 14.64 7.20 14.23
N GLY A 3 15.43 6.19 13.79
CA GLY A 3 15.32 5.55 12.48
C GLY A 3 15.70 6.45 11.30
N ALA A 4 16.37 7.58 11.54
CA ALA A 4 16.77 8.49 10.46
C ALA A 4 17.69 7.78 9.45
N ARG A 5 17.41 7.94 8.15
CA ARG A 5 18.28 7.47 7.07
C ARG A 5 19.26 8.57 6.70
N ILE A 6 20.55 8.25 6.77
CA ILE A 6 21.63 9.18 6.45
C ILE A 6 22.39 8.61 5.25
N VAL A 7 22.49 9.40 4.19
CA VAL A 7 23.31 9.10 3.01
C VAL A 7 24.40 10.16 2.90
N MET A 8 25.65 9.71 2.90
CA MET A 8 26.82 10.57 2.73
C MET A 8 27.50 10.22 1.41
N VAL A 9 27.75 11.24 0.60
CA VAL A 9 28.51 11.13 -0.66
C VAL A 9 29.82 11.86 -0.46
N LEU A 10 30.94 11.16 -0.62
CA LEU A 10 32.25 11.75 -0.52
C LEU A 10 32.51 12.68 -1.71
N GLY A 11 33.01 13.87 -1.44
CA GLY A 11 33.50 14.81 -2.45
C GLY A 11 34.99 14.63 -2.68
N GLY A 12 35.44 14.89 -3.91
CA GLY A 12 36.85 14.89 -4.27
C GLY A 12 37.06 14.96 -5.78
N SER A 13 38.08 15.68 -6.21
CA SER A 13 38.57 15.69 -7.58
C SER A 13 39.64 14.61 -7.75
N GLY A 14 39.23 13.36 -8.05
CA GLY A 14 40.17 12.26 -8.25
C GLY A 14 39.47 10.89 -8.30
N GLU A 15 40.27 9.81 -8.41
CA GLU A 15 39.82 8.44 -8.64
C GLU A 15 38.83 7.87 -7.59
N HIS A 16 38.61 8.55 -6.44
CA HIS A 16 37.78 8.07 -5.34
C HIS A 16 36.58 8.98 -5.02
N GLY A 17 36.42 10.10 -5.70
CA GLY A 17 35.30 11.04 -5.47
C GLY A 17 34.20 10.85 -6.49
N VAL A 18 32.96 10.59 -6.02
CA VAL A 18 31.75 10.48 -6.86
C VAL A 18 30.97 11.81 -6.99
N SER A 19 31.47 12.88 -6.37
CA SER A 19 30.88 14.24 -6.39
C SER A 19 31.99 15.28 -6.25
N THR A 20 31.82 16.47 -6.84
CA THR A 20 32.76 17.59 -6.68
C THR A 20 32.82 18.12 -5.24
N HIS A 21 31.73 18.00 -4.51
CA HIS A 21 31.59 18.41 -3.10
C HIS A 21 30.97 17.30 -2.25
N PRO A 22 31.34 17.19 -0.95
CA PRO A 22 30.67 16.26 -0.07
C PRO A 22 29.17 16.61 0.02
N ARG A 23 28.31 15.60 0.02
CA ARG A 23 26.86 15.76 0.14
C ARG A 23 26.37 14.91 1.29
N LEU A 24 25.44 15.46 2.06
CA LEU A 24 24.76 14.76 3.15
C LEU A 24 23.25 14.89 2.94
N ALA A 25 22.58 13.76 2.85
CA ALA A 25 21.12 13.71 2.85
C ALA A 25 20.64 13.00 4.11
N ILE A 26 19.82 13.67 4.89
CA ILE A 26 19.22 13.13 6.12
C ILE A 26 17.71 13.08 5.92
N ARG A 27 17.15 11.87 5.88
CA ARG A 27 15.70 11.65 5.89
C ARG A 27 15.27 11.24 7.29
N ARG A 28 14.54 12.11 7.95
CA ARG A 28 13.93 11.81 9.26
C ARG A 28 12.53 11.26 9.05
N PHE A 29 12.22 10.20 9.76
CA PHE A 29 10.86 9.68 9.83
C PHE A 29 10.15 10.39 10.99
N VAL A 30 9.26 11.32 10.66
CA VAL A 30 8.41 11.97 11.65
C VAL A 30 7.07 11.27 11.58
N VAL A 31 6.86 10.27 12.42
CA VAL A 31 5.56 9.62 12.56
C VAL A 31 4.69 10.58 13.39
N ARG A 32 3.82 11.34 12.73
CA ARG A 32 2.67 11.95 13.37
C ARG A 32 1.49 11.03 13.09
N GLN A 33 1.03 10.32 14.08
CA GLN A 33 -0.24 9.61 14.01
C GLN A 33 -1.35 10.66 14.06
N VAL A 34 -1.93 10.96 12.91
CA VAL A 34 -3.01 11.95 12.79
C VAL A 34 -4.38 11.29 12.61
N GLY A 35 -4.40 9.99 12.35
CA GLY A 35 -5.60 9.24 11.98
C GLY A 35 -6.08 9.55 10.56
N LEU A 36 -7.08 8.80 10.09
CA LEU A 36 -7.68 9.07 8.78
C LEU A 36 -8.38 10.43 8.75
N ASP A 37 -9.01 10.85 9.84
CA ASP A 37 -9.63 12.17 9.96
C ASP A 37 -8.60 13.29 9.80
N GLY A 38 -7.45 13.19 10.47
CA GLY A 38 -6.37 14.17 10.32
C GLY A 38 -5.74 14.18 8.93
N LEU A 39 -5.71 13.05 8.20
CA LEU A 39 -5.31 13.05 6.80
C LEU A 39 -6.32 13.77 5.90
N ALA A 40 -7.62 13.65 6.21
CA ALA A 40 -8.67 14.40 5.52
C ALA A 40 -8.56 15.92 5.83
N ASP A 41 -8.31 16.31 7.10
CA ASP A 41 -8.06 17.70 7.50
C ASP A 41 -6.85 18.30 6.77
N LEU A 42 -5.83 17.48 6.48
CA LEU A 42 -4.65 17.87 5.69
C LEU A 42 -4.92 17.91 4.17
N GLY A 43 -6.14 17.56 3.73
CA GLY A 43 -6.55 17.61 2.33
C GLY A 43 -6.07 16.43 1.48
N LEU A 44 -5.65 15.31 2.10
CA LEU A 44 -5.25 14.11 1.34
C LEU A 44 -6.44 13.50 0.57
N PHE A 45 -7.62 13.55 1.16
CA PHE A 45 -8.90 13.11 0.57
C PHE A 45 -10.07 13.78 1.33
N PRO A 46 -11.30 13.80 0.75
CA PRO A 46 -12.45 14.42 1.40
C PRO A 46 -12.95 13.59 2.59
N HIS A 47 -13.46 14.27 3.64
CA HIS A 47 -13.99 13.63 4.86
C HIS A 47 -14.98 12.48 4.63
N PRO A 48 -15.91 12.54 3.66
CA PRO A 48 -16.79 11.39 3.40
C PRO A 48 -16.07 10.09 3.07
N LEU A 49 -14.82 10.14 2.61
CA LEU A 49 -14.03 8.95 2.32
C LEU A 49 -13.45 8.28 3.58
N VAL A 50 -13.35 8.99 4.70
CA VAL A 50 -12.80 8.46 5.97
C VAL A 50 -13.53 7.18 6.39
N GLU A 51 -14.86 7.25 6.54
CA GLU A 51 -15.67 6.09 6.96
C GLU A 51 -15.62 4.94 5.96
N ARG A 52 -15.49 5.27 4.67
CA ARG A 52 -15.37 4.26 3.62
C ARG A 52 -14.05 3.51 3.71
N LEU A 53 -12.93 4.21 3.84
CA LEU A 53 -11.60 3.60 4.03
C LEU A 53 -11.56 2.77 5.32
N ARG A 54 -12.13 3.30 6.41
CA ARG A 54 -12.28 2.59 7.68
C ARG A 54 -13.05 1.28 7.53
N ALA A 55 -14.17 1.32 6.80
CA ALA A 55 -14.97 0.14 6.51
C ALA A 55 -14.20 -0.90 5.70
N LEU A 56 -13.46 -0.48 4.65
CA LEU A 56 -12.66 -1.40 3.84
C LEU A 56 -11.62 -2.12 4.69
N VAL A 57 -10.90 -1.40 5.56
CA VAL A 57 -9.90 -2.02 6.45
C VAL A 57 -10.54 -2.98 7.44
N ARG A 58 -11.59 -2.55 8.14
CA ARG A 58 -12.26 -3.35 9.19
C ARG A 58 -12.98 -4.59 8.64
N CYS A 59 -13.46 -4.54 7.41
CA CYS A 59 -14.03 -5.70 6.73
C CYS A 59 -12.98 -6.69 6.22
N GLY A 60 -11.70 -6.36 6.35
CA GLY A 60 -10.62 -7.26 6.00
C GLY A 60 -10.34 -7.31 4.50
N PHE A 61 -10.57 -6.24 3.76
CA PHE A 61 -10.16 -6.18 2.36
C PHE A 61 -8.64 -6.05 2.22
N THR A 62 -8.11 -6.64 1.14
CA THR A 62 -6.71 -6.45 0.75
C THR A 62 -6.56 -5.16 -0.03
N LEU A 63 -5.74 -4.24 0.49
CA LEU A 63 -5.55 -2.91 -0.07
C LEU A 63 -4.12 -2.70 -0.55
N LEU A 64 -3.95 -2.21 -1.76
CA LEU A 64 -2.67 -1.71 -2.26
C LEU A 64 -2.68 -0.18 -2.25
N VAL A 65 -1.75 0.44 -1.53
CA VAL A 65 -1.54 1.88 -1.59
C VAL A 65 -0.46 2.17 -2.62
N SER A 66 -0.82 2.89 -3.67
CA SER A 66 0.07 3.16 -4.80
C SER A 66 0.36 4.65 -4.97
N GLY A 67 1.41 4.96 -5.70
CA GLY A 67 1.78 6.34 -6.02
C GLY A 67 3.28 6.52 -6.26
N PRO A 68 3.73 7.70 -6.72
CA PRO A 68 5.14 8.00 -6.93
C PRO A 68 5.93 8.07 -5.62
N PRO A 69 7.27 8.09 -5.68
CA PRO A 69 8.11 8.32 -4.51
C PRO A 69 7.75 9.64 -3.81
N GLY A 70 7.63 9.60 -2.47
CA GLY A 70 7.31 10.79 -1.67
C GLY A 70 5.83 11.20 -1.66
N ALA A 71 4.93 10.48 -2.31
CA ALA A 71 3.50 10.74 -2.32
C ALA A 71 2.79 10.52 -0.98
N GLY A 72 3.42 9.86 -0.01
CA GLY A 72 2.83 9.61 1.31
C GLY A 72 2.19 8.23 1.46
N LYS A 73 2.54 7.27 0.61
CA LYS A 73 2.02 5.89 0.67
C LYS A 73 2.16 5.24 2.04
N THR A 74 3.38 5.28 2.62
CA THR A 74 3.65 4.71 3.94
C THR A 74 2.84 5.41 5.03
N THR A 75 2.64 6.74 4.92
CA THR A 75 1.81 7.50 5.86
C THR A 75 0.36 7.04 5.80
N LEU A 76 -0.24 6.97 4.60
CA LEU A 76 -1.60 6.46 4.46
C LEU A 76 -1.72 5.01 4.94
N LEU A 77 -0.76 4.15 4.60
CA LEU A 77 -0.73 2.76 5.05
C LEU A 77 -0.73 2.68 6.58
N THR A 78 0.09 3.50 7.26
CA THR A 78 0.16 3.54 8.74
C THR A 78 -1.19 3.96 9.35
N GLU A 79 -1.86 4.97 8.78
CA GLU A 79 -3.14 5.43 9.31
C GLU A 79 -4.28 4.44 9.00
N LEU A 80 -4.24 3.73 7.86
CA LEU A 80 -5.15 2.61 7.58
C LEU A 80 -4.95 1.48 8.60
N LEU A 81 -3.71 1.16 8.94
CA LEU A 81 -3.39 0.17 9.97
C LEU A 81 -3.94 0.57 11.34
N GLY A 82 -3.99 1.86 11.65
CA GLY A 82 -4.62 2.38 12.87
C GLY A 82 -6.11 2.02 13.02
N GLU A 83 -6.78 1.64 11.94
CA GLU A 83 -8.18 1.21 11.93
C GLU A 83 -8.37 -0.31 12.12
N VAL A 84 -7.28 -1.07 12.13
CA VAL A 84 -7.33 -2.52 12.37
C VAL A 84 -7.65 -2.80 13.83
N SER A 85 -8.41 -3.85 14.08
CA SER A 85 -8.77 -4.26 15.44
C SER A 85 -7.52 -4.60 16.29
N PRO A 86 -7.45 -4.16 17.56
CA PRO A 86 -6.37 -4.52 18.47
C PRO A 86 -6.31 -6.03 18.80
N LEU A 87 -7.34 -6.79 18.43
CA LEU A 87 -7.40 -8.23 18.61
C LEU A 87 -6.79 -9.01 17.42
N GLU A 88 -6.45 -8.33 16.35
CA GLU A 88 -5.85 -8.95 15.17
C GLU A 88 -4.32 -9.01 15.32
N ARG A 89 -3.76 -10.18 14.99
CA ARG A 89 -2.31 -10.36 14.89
C ARG A 89 -1.84 -9.83 13.54
N ILE A 90 -1.07 -8.75 13.56
CA ILE A 90 -0.52 -8.10 12.36
C ILE A 90 0.98 -8.38 12.29
N ILE A 91 1.46 -8.93 11.17
CA ILE A 91 2.90 -9.09 10.95
C ILE A 91 3.32 -8.11 9.87
N THR A 92 4.26 -7.21 10.21
CA THR A 92 4.84 -6.30 9.22
C THR A 92 6.15 -6.86 8.67
N VAL A 93 6.37 -6.69 7.37
CA VAL A 93 7.62 -7.02 6.68
C VAL A 93 8.15 -5.77 6.00
N GLU A 94 9.34 -5.34 6.40
CA GLU A 94 9.92 -4.07 5.96
C GLU A 94 11.37 -4.25 5.48
N LYS A 95 11.80 -3.39 4.53
CA LYS A 95 13.19 -3.35 4.06
C LYS A 95 14.03 -2.46 4.97
N ASN A 96 15.01 -3.04 5.63
CA ASN A 96 16.11 -2.37 6.35
C ASN A 96 15.74 -1.47 7.54
N LEU A 97 14.55 -0.89 7.61
CA LEU A 97 14.15 0.07 8.63
C LEU A 97 12.68 -0.09 8.96
N LEU A 98 12.37 -0.01 10.24
CA LEU A 98 11.01 0.02 10.76
C LEU A 98 10.36 1.38 10.44
N GLU A 99 9.76 1.53 9.26
CA GLU A 99 9.06 2.75 8.86
C GLU A 99 7.65 2.79 9.45
N LEU A 100 6.99 1.64 9.56
CA LEU A 100 5.61 1.53 10.07
C LEU A 100 5.55 1.63 11.59
N ARG A 101 6.57 1.09 12.31
CA ARG A 101 6.65 1.09 13.78
C ARG A 101 5.39 0.62 14.49
N LEU A 102 4.71 -0.35 13.92
CA LEU A 102 3.44 -0.82 14.45
C LEU A 102 3.61 -1.54 15.80
N GLU A 103 4.78 -2.16 16.03
CA GLU A 103 5.13 -2.80 17.30
C GLU A 103 5.25 -1.82 18.48
N ASP A 104 5.51 -0.54 18.19
CA ASP A 104 5.56 0.54 19.19
C ASP A 104 4.18 1.17 19.43
N ASP A 105 3.15 0.79 18.67
CA ASP A 105 1.81 1.37 18.74
C ASP A 105 0.96 0.61 19.77
N PRO A 106 0.54 1.26 20.87
CA PRO A 106 -0.25 0.60 21.92
C PRO A 106 -1.63 0.11 21.44
N ARG A 107 -2.10 0.56 20.27
CA ARG A 107 -3.34 0.07 19.65
C ARG A 107 -3.18 -1.35 19.09
N HIS A 108 -1.95 -1.81 18.87
CA HIS A 108 -1.64 -3.10 18.26
C HIS A 108 -0.71 -3.94 19.13
N PRO A 109 -1.23 -4.55 20.20
CA PRO A 109 -0.42 -5.29 21.18
C PRO A 109 0.24 -6.56 20.63
N ASP A 110 -0.22 -7.08 19.48
CA ASP A 110 0.35 -8.25 18.79
C ASP A 110 0.70 -7.92 17.34
N ALA A 111 1.73 -7.07 17.16
CA ALA A 111 2.17 -6.60 15.86
C ALA A 111 3.70 -6.76 15.68
N PRO A 112 4.23 -8.00 15.63
CA PRO A 112 5.65 -8.21 15.43
C PRO A 112 6.12 -7.68 14.07
N ALA A 113 7.25 -6.94 14.08
CA ALA A 113 7.88 -6.40 12.89
C ALA A 113 9.07 -7.27 12.48
N LEU A 114 9.10 -7.65 11.21
CA LEU A 114 10.19 -8.38 10.57
C LEU A 114 10.89 -7.46 9.57
N PHE A 115 12.22 -7.48 9.57
CA PHE A 115 12.99 -6.63 8.66
C PHE A 115 14.15 -7.39 8.01
N THR A 116 14.46 -6.99 6.78
CA THR A 116 15.55 -7.59 6.02
C THR A 116 16.89 -7.32 6.66
N ARG A 117 17.84 -8.19 6.38
CA ARG A 117 19.24 -8.02 6.78
C ARG A 117 20.14 -8.23 5.57
N HIS A 118 21.02 -7.28 5.31
CA HIS A 118 22.04 -7.46 4.28
C HIS A 118 23.07 -8.50 4.70
N ALA A 119 23.67 -9.15 3.70
CA ALA A 119 24.81 -10.01 3.91
C ALA A 119 25.94 -9.24 4.63
N ASN A 120 26.73 -9.95 5.43
CA ASN A 120 27.92 -9.40 6.05
C ASN A 120 29.05 -9.21 5.02
N ALA A 121 30.26 -8.82 5.46
CA ALA A 121 31.41 -8.62 4.57
C ALA A 121 31.86 -9.91 3.84
N GLU A 122 31.57 -11.06 4.42
CA GLU A 122 31.85 -12.39 3.85
C GLU A 122 30.75 -12.87 2.89
N GLY A 123 29.68 -12.10 2.70
CA GLY A 123 28.54 -12.46 1.84
C GLY A 123 27.53 -13.38 2.52
N GLU A 124 27.60 -13.55 3.84
CA GLU A 124 26.74 -14.47 4.59
C GLU A 124 25.65 -13.76 5.41
N GLY A 125 24.63 -14.51 5.79
CA GLY A 125 23.62 -14.07 6.75
C GLY A 125 22.59 -13.10 6.18
N GLU A 126 22.42 -13.02 4.86
CA GLU A 126 21.34 -12.27 4.23
C GLU A 126 19.98 -12.82 4.62
N ILE A 127 19.02 -11.92 4.89
CA ILE A 127 17.60 -12.24 5.06
C ILE A 127 16.81 -11.34 4.11
N THR A 128 16.20 -11.94 3.11
CA THR A 128 15.44 -11.23 2.08
C THR A 128 13.99 -10.99 2.49
N THR A 129 13.32 -10.04 1.86
CA THR A 129 11.86 -9.81 2.04
C THR A 129 11.08 -11.09 1.77
N ARG A 130 11.43 -11.82 0.71
CA ARG A 130 10.79 -13.09 0.34
C ARG A 130 10.85 -14.11 1.47
N GLN A 131 12.03 -14.33 2.07
CA GLN A 131 12.19 -15.25 3.20
C GLN A 131 11.35 -14.84 4.41
N LEU A 132 11.24 -13.53 4.67
CA LEU A 132 10.43 -13.02 5.76
C LEU A 132 8.94 -13.22 5.49
N VAL A 133 8.46 -12.93 4.28
CA VAL A 133 7.07 -13.17 3.89
C VAL A 133 6.72 -14.66 4.01
N GLU A 134 7.59 -15.56 3.55
CA GLU A 134 7.41 -17.00 3.73
C GLU A 134 7.35 -17.40 5.22
N LEU A 135 8.19 -16.79 6.06
CA LEU A 135 8.20 -17.03 7.50
C LEU A 135 6.85 -16.66 8.15
N THR A 136 6.17 -15.61 7.66
CA THR A 136 4.89 -15.15 8.22
C THR A 136 3.83 -16.27 8.20
N ARG A 137 3.87 -17.20 7.24
CA ARG A 137 2.94 -18.35 7.16
C ARG A 137 2.96 -19.21 8.42
N ARG A 138 4.12 -19.29 9.10
CA ARG A 138 4.30 -20.08 10.31
C ARG A 138 3.91 -19.35 11.59
N LEU A 139 3.70 -18.04 11.49
CA LEU A 139 3.40 -17.18 12.62
C LEU A 139 1.90 -16.95 12.83
N ASN A 140 1.04 -17.60 12.01
CA ASN A 140 -0.43 -17.54 12.09
C ASN A 140 -0.98 -16.10 12.14
N PRO A 141 -0.68 -15.24 11.16
CA PRO A 141 -1.17 -13.87 11.13
C PRO A 141 -2.66 -13.81 10.80
N ASP A 142 -3.35 -12.80 11.34
CA ASP A 142 -4.65 -12.37 10.82
C ASP A 142 -4.45 -11.48 9.60
N ARG A 143 -3.37 -10.64 9.61
CA ARG A 143 -2.93 -9.79 8.49
C ARG A 143 -1.43 -9.85 8.31
N VAL A 144 -1.01 -9.75 7.06
CA VAL A 144 0.39 -9.46 6.71
C VAL A 144 0.45 -8.10 6.01
N VAL A 145 1.42 -7.29 6.42
CA VAL A 145 1.66 -5.97 5.85
C VAL A 145 3.05 -5.93 5.26
N VAL A 146 3.15 -5.64 3.97
CA VAL A 146 4.44 -5.45 3.31
C VAL A 146 4.65 -3.97 3.06
N GLY A 147 5.68 -3.40 3.69
CA GLY A 147 5.95 -1.96 3.62
C GLY A 147 6.07 -1.45 2.19
N GLU A 148 6.71 -2.22 1.30
CA GLU A 148 6.83 -1.89 -0.11
C GLU A 148 7.04 -3.16 -0.97
N LEU A 149 6.27 -3.27 -2.06
CA LEU A 149 6.45 -4.31 -3.08
C LEU A 149 7.33 -3.74 -4.22
N VAL A 150 8.46 -4.38 -4.47
CA VAL A 150 9.43 -3.87 -5.47
C VAL A 150 9.82 -4.93 -6.49
N GLU A 151 9.89 -6.21 -6.10
CA GLU A 151 10.43 -7.29 -6.94
C GLU A 151 9.73 -8.63 -6.72
N ASP A 152 10.53 -9.68 -6.58
CA ASP A 152 10.11 -11.09 -6.53
C ASP A 152 9.29 -11.48 -5.29
N GLU A 153 9.29 -10.68 -4.23
CA GLU A 153 8.44 -10.89 -3.06
C GLU A 153 6.93 -10.74 -3.34
N ALA A 154 6.57 -10.18 -4.50
CA ALA A 154 5.18 -9.93 -4.84
C ALA A 154 4.33 -11.22 -4.92
N LEU A 155 4.88 -12.31 -5.45
CA LEU A 155 4.21 -13.61 -5.50
C LEU A 155 3.95 -14.14 -4.08
N ASP A 156 4.98 -14.16 -3.24
CA ASP A 156 4.87 -14.69 -1.88
C ASP A 156 3.90 -13.86 -1.03
N MET A 157 3.88 -12.52 -1.24
CA MET A 157 2.90 -11.64 -0.60
C MET A 157 1.47 -11.98 -1.03
N LEU A 158 1.20 -12.15 -2.32
CA LEU A 158 -0.14 -12.53 -2.80
C LEU A 158 -0.57 -13.89 -2.23
N ASP A 159 0.32 -14.85 -2.22
CA ASP A 159 0.06 -16.18 -1.65
C ASP A 159 -0.29 -16.08 -0.15
N VAL A 160 0.51 -15.34 0.63
CA VAL A 160 0.24 -15.15 2.06
C VAL A 160 -1.05 -14.36 2.28
N ALA A 161 -1.27 -13.28 1.51
CA ALA A 161 -2.47 -12.47 1.59
C ALA A 161 -3.74 -13.30 1.32
N SER A 162 -3.68 -14.25 0.37
CA SER A 162 -4.79 -15.16 0.08
C SER A 162 -5.12 -16.11 1.24
N MET A 163 -4.17 -16.37 2.13
CA MET A 163 -4.31 -17.24 3.30
C MET A 163 -4.70 -16.47 4.57
N CYS A 164 -4.52 -15.14 4.59
CA CYS A 164 -4.86 -14.30 5.73
C CYS A 164 -6.37 -14.21 5.93
N LYS A 165 -6.81 -14.23 7.20
CA LYS A 165 -8.24 -14.21 7.55
C LYS A 165 -8.89 -12.85 7.30
N ARG A 166 -8.10 -11.77 7.32
CA ARG A 166 -8.55 -10.37 7.33
C ARG A 166 -7.93 -9.51 6.23
N GLY A 167 -7.48 -10.13 5.13
CA GLY A 167 -6.81 -9.42 4.06
C GLY A 167 -5.39 -8.96 4.42
N SER A 168 -4.80 -8.19 3.56
CA SER A 168 -3.43 -7.70 3.71
C SER A 168 -3.31 -6.26 3.19
N LEU A 169 -2.27 -5.56 3.59
CA LEU A 169 -1.97 -4.22 3.10
C LEU A 169 -0.53 -4.15 2.61
N ALA A 170 -0.32 -3.45 1.50
CA ALA A 170 1.03 -3.20 1.00
C ALA A 170 1.11 -1.85 0.27
N THR A 171 2.33 -1.34 0.09
CA THR A 171 2.55 -0.24 -0.85
C THR A 171 3.23 -0.73 -2.12
N ILE A 172 2.97 -0.04 -3.22
CA ILE A 172 3.60 -0.30 -4.51
C ILE A 172 3.87 1.03 -5.23
N HIS A 173 5.02 1.16 -5.86
CA HIS A 173 5.30 2.31 -6.69
C HIS A 173 4.58 2.21 -8.05
N ALA A 174 3.78 3.24 -8.38
CA ALA A 174 3.20 3.41 -9.71
C ALA A 174 3.02 4.91 -9.99
N HIS A 175 3.05 5.29 -11.27
CA HIS A 175 2.81 6.68 -11.67
C HIS A 175 1.32 6.99 -11.80
N THR A 176 0.51 5.99 -12.13
CA THR A 176 -0.93 6.11 -12.31
C THR A 176 -1.62 4.87 -11.71
N ALA A 177 -2.90 4.98 -11.39
CA ALA A 177 -3.66 3.91 -10.75
C ALA A 177 -3.89 2.70 -11.67
N ASP A 178 -4.10 2.94 -12.95
CA ASP A 178 -4.41 1.93 -13.99
C ASP A 178 -3.27 0.94 -14.23
N ILE A 179 -2.00 1.37 -14.08
CA ILE A 179 -0.84 0.49 -14.29
C ILE A 179 -0.46 -0.36 -13.09
N VAL A 180 -1.09 -0.15 -11.92
CA VAL A 180 -0.71 -0.83 -10.66
C VAL A 180 -0.81 -2.34 -10.79
N LEU A 181 -1.93 -2.84 -11.30
CA LEU A 181 -2.16 -4.29 -11.43
C LEU A 181 -1.21 -4.92 -12.46
N GLN A 182 -0.92 -4.21 -13.56
CA GLN A 182 0.08 -4.65 -14.55
C GLN A 182 1.48 -4.71 -13.94
N ARG A 183 1.84 -3.70 -13.12
CA ARG A 183 3.12 -3.69 -12.42
C ARG A 183 3.23 -4.82 -11.42
N LEU A 184 2.16 -5.11 -10.68
CA LEU A 184 2.11 -6.24 -9.77
C LEU A 184 2.29 -7.56 -10.52
N ALA A 185 1.59 -7.76 -11.65
CA ALA A 185 1.75 -8.93 -12.51
C ALA A 185 3.19 -9.06 -13.04
N TYR A 186 3.81 -7.95 -13.43
CA TYR A 186 5.21 -7.94 -13.85
C TYR A 186 6.16 -8.38 -12.73
N TYR A 187 5.95 -7.94 -11.48
CA TYR A 187 6.78 -8.37 -10.33
C TYR A 187 6.60 -9.86 -10.05
N VAL A 188 5.37 -10.37 -10.08
CA VAL A 188 5.09 -11.81 -9.95
C VAL A 188 5.81 -12.61 -11.02
N SER A 189 5.79 -12.15 -12.27
CA SER A 189 6.46 -12.82 -13.39
C SER A 189 7.99 -12.82 -13.25
N LYS A 190 8.57 -11.84 -12.54
CA LYS A 190 10.02 -11.78 -12.26
C LYS A 190 10.50 -12.80 -11.25
N SER A 191 9.63 -13.38 -10.45
CA SER A 191 10.00 -14.29 -9.35
C SER A 191 10.54 -15.65 -9.78
N ASN A 192 11.05 -15.80 -11.02
CA ASN A 192 11.55 -17.03 -11.62
C ASN A 192 10.53 -18.20 -11.61
N THR A 193 9.25 -17.87 -11.69
CA THR A 193 8.19 -18.86 -11.74
C THR A 193 7.80 -19.15 -13.19
N SER A 194 7.49 -20.41 -13.49
CA SER A 194 6.88 -20.79 -14.75
C SER A 194 5.35 -20.67 -14.71
N LEU A 195 4.84 -19.74 -13.89
CA LEU A 195 3.40 -19.51 -13.79
C LEU A 195 2.88 -18.96 -15.13
N PRO A 196 1.86 -19.58 -15.73
CA PRO A 196 1.23 -19.02 -16.91
C PRO A 196 0.55 -17.69 -16.56
N GLU A 197 0.50 -16.78 -17.51
CA GLU A 197 -0.06 -15.44 -17.31
C GLU A 197 -1.47 -15.45 -16.71
N PHE A 198 -2.32 -16.36 -17.15
CA PHE A 198 -3.65 -16.58 -16.58
C PHE A 198 -3.60 -16.85 -15.07
N ALA A 199 -2.65 -17.66 -14.59
CA ALA A 199 -2.53 -17.97 -13.17
C ALA A 199 -2.09 -16.74 -12.36
N VAL A 200 -1.21 -15.90 -12.91
CA VAL A 200 -0.80 -14.63 -12.31
C VAL A 200 -2.01 -13.70 -12.14
N TRP A 201 -2.78 -13.50 -13.21
CA TRP A 201 -3.96 -12.65 -13.16
C TRP A 201 -5.06 -13.22 -12.24
N SER A 202 -5.23 -14.54 -12.23
CA SER A 202 -6.17 -15.22 -11.32
C SER A 202 -5.81 -14.99 -9.86
N LEU A 203 -4.51 -15.10 -9.52
CA LEU A 203 -4.03 -14.86 -8.16
C LEU A 203 -4.27 -13.40 -7.73
N ILE A 204 -3.97 -12.44 -8.60
CA ILE A 204 -4.20 -11.02 -8.33
C ILE A 204 -5.70 -10.75 -8.11
N ALA A 205 -6.57 -11.25 -9.01
CA ALA A 205 -8.02 -11.05 -8.93
C ALA A 205 -8.66 -11.67 -7.67
N GLN A 206 -8.06 -12.74 -7.14
CA GLN A 206 -8.55 -13.42 -5.93
C GLN A 206 -8.05 -12.77 -4.65
N THR A 207 -6.93 -12.06 -4.71
CA THR A 207 -6.22 -11.58 -3.53
C THR A 207 -6.40 -10.09 -3.29
N VAL A 208 -6.29 -9.27 -4.32
CA VAL A 208 -6.37 -7.81 -4.20
C VAL A 208 -7.82 -7.37 -4.37
N ASP A 209 -8.33 -6.59 -3.42
CA ASP A 209 -9.69 -6.05 -3.48
C ASP A 209 -9.71 -4.60 -3.98
N PHE A 210 -8.77 -3.76 -3.50
CA PHE A 210 -8.74 -2.34 -3.87
C PHE A 210 -7.31 -1.82 -4.05
N VAL A 211 -7.19 -0.81 -4.93
CA VAL A 211 -6.00 0.03 -5.07
C VAL A 211 -6.35 1.46 -4.71
N VAL A 212 -5.64 2.05 -3.76
CA VAL A 212 -5.77 3.46 -3.40
C VAL A 212 -4.54 4.20 -3.94
N HIS A 213 -4.74 5.09 -4.90
CA HIS A 213 -3.64 5.81 -5.56
C HIS A 213 -3.50 7.22 -5.00
N ILE A 214 -2.28 7.56 -4.58
CA ILE A 214 -1.91 8.90 -4.11
C ILE A 214 -0.97 9.53 -5.13
N ASP A 215 -1.23 10.77 -5.49
CA ASP A 215 -0.35 11.53 -6.38
C ASP A 215 0.16 12.83 -5.72
N LEU A 216 1.17 13.40 -6.36
CA LEU A 216 1.72 14.72 -6.07
C LEU A 216 1.15 15.71 -7.10
N VAL A 217 0.03 16.32 -6.77
CA VAL A 217 -0.64 17.28 -7.63
C VAL A 217 0.03 18.65 -7.49
N ARG A 218 0.51 19.20 -8.59
CA ARG A 218 1.05 20.57 -8.64
C ARG A 218 0.03 21.48 -9.29
N ASN A 219 -0.26 22.61 -8.63
CA ASN A 219 -0.93 23.71 -9.31
C ASN A 219 0.12 24.51 -10.08
N ALA A 220 0.21 24.26 -11.38
CA ALA A 220 1.20 24.91 -12.24
C ALA A 220 0.92 26.42 -12.45
N VAL A 221 -0.29 26.89 -12.09
CA VAL A 221 -0.70 28.29 -12.27
C VAL A 221 -0.30 29.15 -11.05
N GLU A 222 -0.37 28.59 -9.85
CA GLU A 222 -0.14 29.30 -8.60
C GLU A 222 1.27 29.15 -8.04
N ASP A 223 2.13 28.38 -8.73
CA ASP A 223 3.51 28.04 -8.31
C ASP A 223 3.61 27.56 -6.85
N GLU A 224 2.50 27.06 -6.32
CA GLU A 224 2.44 26.43 -5.02
C GLU A 224 3.10 25.04 -5.06
N GLY A 225 3.69 24.65 -3.95
CA GLY A 225 4.34 23.35 -3.83
C GLY A 225 3.39 22.18 -4.13
N ALA A 226 3.93 21.03 -4.52
CA ALA A 226 3.13 19.84 -4.78
C ALA A 226 2.33 19.41 -3.54
N VAL A 227 1.02 19.22 -3.72
CA VAL A 227 0.09 18.74 -2.69
C VAL A 227 -0.15 17.24 -2.88
N ARG A 228 -0.13 16.49 -1.79
CA ARG A 228 -0.46 15.06 -1.80
C ARG A 228 -1.96 14.89 -1.80
N ARG A 229 -2.49 14.09 -2.75
CA ARG A 229 -3.92 13.78 -2.81
C ARG A 229 -4.14 12.33 -3.25
N VAL A 230 -5.16 11.69 -2.68
CA VAL A 230 -5.75 10.50 -3.29
C VAL A 230 -6.46 10.96 -4.55
N THR A 231 -6.08 10.40 -5.69
CA THR A 231 -6.62 10.79 -7.00
C THR A 231 -7.49 9.72 -7.62
N SER A 232 -7.36 8.47 -7.15
CA SER A 232 -8.16 7.35 -7.65
C SER A 232 -8.26 6.24 -6.61
N ILE A 233 -9.41 5.58 -6.55
CA ILE A 233 -9.57 4.28 -5.87
C ILE A 233 -10.20 3.32 -6.87
N ILE A 234 -9.48 2.23 -7.12
CA ILE A 234 -9.89 1.19 -8.04
C ILE A 234 -10.36 -0.03 -7.25
N GLU A 235 -11.55 -0.51 -7.56
CA GLU A 235 -12.03 -1.82 -7.16
C GLU A 235 -11.49 -2.87 -8.14
N VAL A 236 -10.92 -3.93 -7.60
CA VAL A 236 -10.40 -5.06 -8.38
C VAL A 236 -11.52 -6.10 -8.52
N GLY A 237 -11.87 -6.40 -9.75
CA GLY A 237 -12.90 -7.38 -10.09
C GLY A 237 -12.33 -8.79 -10.29
N GLY A 238 -13.10 -9.62 -10.96
CA GLY A 238 -12.67 -10.96 -11.38
C GLY A 238 -11.79 -10.92 -12.63
N LEU A 239 -11.53 -12.10 -13.18
CA LEU A 239 -10.89 -12.21 -14.50
C LEU A 239 -11.83 -11.68 -15.57
N GLY A 240 -11.31 -10.80 -16.40
CA GLY A 240 -12.00 -10.27 -17.57
C GLY A 240 -11.94 -11.25 -18.75
N GLU A 241 -12.79 -11.01 -19.77
CA GLU A 241 -12.84 -11.85 -20.98
C GLU A 241 -11.54 -11.86 -21.77
N SER A 242 -10.72 -10.81 -21.66
CA SER A 242 -9.40 -10.68 -22.27
C SER A 242 -8.28 -11.44 -21.55
N GLY A 243 -8.59 -12.15 -20.45
CA GLY A 243 -7.63 -12.91 -19.66
C GLY A 243 -6.88 -12.09 -18.59
N GLY A 244 -7.03 -10.76 -18.56
CA GLY A 244 -6.53 -9.89 -17.50
C GLY A 244 -7.53 -9.73 -16.35
N VAL A 245 -7.17 -8.95 -15.34
CA VAL A 245 -8.07 -8.60 -14.23
C VAL A 245 -8.96 -7.44 -14.64
N SER A 246 -10.27 -7.58 -14.43
CA SER A 246 -11.20 -6.46 -14.55
C SER A 246 -11.02 -5.50 -13.37
N SER A 247 -11.11 -4.21 -13.62
CA SER A 247 -11.03 -3.19 -12.57
C SER A 247 -12.00 -2.06 -12.87
N THR A 248 -12.52 -1.44 -11.82
CA THR A 248 -13.46 -0.32 -11.92
C THR A 248 -12.95 0.81 -11.04
N GLU A 249 -12.77 1.99 -11.61
CA GLU A 249 -12.53 3.18 -10.80
C GLU A 249 -13.82 3.54 -10.07
N VAL A 250 -13.80 3.45 -8.75
CA VAL A 250 -14.98 3.72 -7.90
C VAL A 250 -14.95 5.13 -7.31
N TRP A 251 -13.76 5.70 -7.11
CA TRP A 251 -13.53 7.12 -6.85
C TRP A 251 -12.49 7.64 -7.82
N GLY A 252 -12.77 8.76 -8.42
CA GLY A 252 -11.90 9.44 -9.38
C GLY A 252 -12.07 10.95 -9.28
N LEU A 253 -11.21 11.71 -9.95
CA LEU A 253 -11.28 13.16 -9.98
C LEU A 253 -12.37 13.63 -10.96
N ASP A 254 -13.20 14.55 -10.51
CA ASP A 254 -14.16 15.25 -11.36
C ASP A 254 -13.50 16.38 -12.17
N GLN A 255 -14.32 17.13 -12.94
CA GLN A 255 -13.83 18.29 -13.73
C GLN A 255 -13.25 19.43 -12.88
N ARG A 256 -13.50 19.45 -11.57
CA ARG A 256 -12.96 20.43 -10.62
C ARG A 256 -11.73 19.91 -9.88
N ASN A 257 -11.22 18.72 -10.27
CA ASN A 257 -10.17 18.01 -9.56
C ASN A 257 -10.53 17.64 -8.11
N GLU A 258 -11.82 17.43 -7.82
CA GLU A 258 -12.29 16.92 -6.53
C GLU A 258 -12.49 15.40 -6.62
N LEU A 259 -12.06 14.68 -5.59
CA LEU A 259 -12.23 13.23 -5.52
C LEU A 259 -13.70 12.90 -5.18
N VAL A 260 -14.40 12.32 -6.13
CA VAL A 260 -15.82 11.96 -6.02
C VAL A 260 -16.02 10.47 -6.33
N GLN A 261 -17.13 9.93 -5.86
CA GLN A 261 -17.51 8.57 -6.23
C GLN A 261 -18.07 8.57 -7.66
N VAL A 262 -17.41 7.85 -8.57
CA VAL A 262 -17.76 7.80 -10.01
C VAL A 262 -18.47 6.51 -10.40
N ALA A 263 -18.35 5.44 -9.60
CA ALA A 263 -19.05 4.18 -9.81
C ALA A 263 -19.46 3.53 -8.48
N PRO A 264 -20.53 2.73 -8.45
CA PRO A 264 -20.88 1.92 -7.28
C PRO A 264 -19.89 0.76 -7.12
N LEU A 265 -19.80 0.24 -5.89
CA LEU A 265 -19.08 -1.03 -5.65
C LEU A 265 -19.84 -2.21 -6.27
N SER A 266 -19.09 -3.25 -6.63
CA SER A 266 -19.65 -4.52 -7.08
C SER A 266 -20.50 -5.18 -5.98
N GLN A 267 -21.47 -5.99 -6.40
CA GLN A 267 -22.32 -6.73 -5.47
C GLN A 267 -21.52 -7.64 -4.53
N ARG A 268 -20.41 -8.20 -5.00
CA ARG A 268 -19.50 -9.04 -4.19
C ARG A 268 -18.96 -8.26 -2.99
N HIS A 269 -18.46 -7.06 -3.18
CA HIS A 269 -17.87 -6.25 -2.12
C HIS A 269 -18.96 -5.62 -1.22
N LEU A 270 -20.10 -5.22 -1.80
CA LEU A 270 -21.24 -4.76 -1.00
C LEU A 270 -21.79 -5.84 -0.07
N GLN A 271 -21.89 -7.09 -0.51
CA GLN A 271 -22.28 -8.21 0.35
C GLN A 271 -21.30 -8.43 1.50
N ARG A 272 -19.99 -8.37 1.24
CA ARG A 272 -18.96 -8.51 2.28
C ARG A 272 -19.03 -7.40 3.31
N LEU A 273 -19.26 -6.15 2.89
CA LEU A 273 -19.51 -5.01 3.77
C LEU A 273 -20.77 -5.22 4.62
N HIS A 274 -21.85 -5.64 3.99
CA HIS A 274 -23.11 -5.90 4.68
C HIS A 274 -23.00 -7.01 5.74
N LEU A 275 -22.34 -8.12 5.41
CA LEU A 275 -22.05 -9.21 6.38
C LEU A 275 -21.19 -8.75 7.55
N SER A 276 -20.40 -7.71 7.37
CA SER A 276 -19.59 -7.08 8.42
C SER A 276 -20.34 -5.99 9.19
N GLY A 277 -21.63 -5.79 8.92
CA GLY A 277 -22.50 -4.85 9.63
C GLY A 277 -22.52 -3.43 9.07
N TYR A 278 -21.89 -3.17 7.92
CA TYR A 278 -21.93 -1.86 7.27
C TYR A 278 -23.17 -1.71 6.38
N ARG A 279 -23.75 -0.52 6.38
CA ARG A 279 -24.91 -0.20 5.53
C ARG A 279 -24.46 0.01 4.10
N SER A 280 -25.26 -0.48 3.15
CA SER A 280 -25.00 -0.34 1.71
C SER A 280 -25.02 1.11 1.21
N ASP A 281 -25.74 2.01 1.90
CA ASP A 281 -25.82 3.43 1.57
C ASP A 281 -24.49 4.18 1.79
N LEU A 282 -23.59 3.66 2.65
CA LEU A 282 -22.24 4.21 2.83
C LEU A 282 -21.46 4.27 1.51
N PHE A 283 -21.76 3.39 0.56
CA PHE A 283 -21.09 3.27 -0.74
C PHE A 283 -22.02 3.54 -1.93
N SER A 284 -23.16 4.20 -1.69
CA SER A 284 -24.05 4.63 -2.78
C SER A 284 -23.52 5.91 -3.43
N VAL A 285 -23.60 5.96 -4.76
CA VAL A 285 -23.29 7.17 -5.54
C VAL A 285 -24.36 8.20 -5.29
N GLU A 286 -24.03 9.39 -4.85
CA GLU A 286 -24.98 10.49 -4.68
C GLU A 286 -25.58 10.84 -6.06
N GLY A 287 -26.91 10.73 -6.18
CA GLY A 287 -27.62 11.12 -7.40
C GLY A 287 -28.05 9.99 -8.34
N HIS A 288 -27.81 8.72 -8.04
CA HIS A 288 -28.42 7.60 -8.77
C HIS A 288 -29.61 7.05 -7.96
N PRO A 289 -30.87 7.20 -8.42
CA PRO A 289 -31.99 6.49 -7.81
C PRO A 289 -31.80 4.98 -8.04
N ARG A 290 -32.19 4.20 -7.03
CA ARG A 290 -32.20 2.73 -7.04
C ARG A 290 -33.06 2.16 -8.14
#